data_e29f5473165b9400ac8f6dc7e2be26e4
#
_entry.id   e29f5473165b9400ac8f6dc7e2be26e4
#
_cell.length_a   1.000
_cell.length_b   1.000
_cell.length_c   1.000
_cell.angle_alpha   90.00
_cell.angle_beta   90.00
_cell.angle_gamma   90.00
#
_symmetry.space_group_name_H-M   'P 1'
#
loop_
_entity.id
_entity.type
_entity.pdbx_description
1 polymer ?
#
loop_
_entity_poly.entity_id
_entity_poly.type
_entity_poly.pdbx_seq_one_letter_code
_entity_poly.pdbx_strand_id
1 'polypeptide(L)'
;MSQPQAVIFDIGNVLTRWQPEAFYDRAIGEERRRALFAEVDLHHMNDLIDEGALFKETIYGWADRHPDWAVEVRMWYDRWIELASPRIEGSIRLQRALRAKGVPVFALTNFGRYSFDEAVPKMDFLQEFDRAYVSGRMGVIKPDPRIFHAA
;
A
#
# COMPACT_ATOMS: atom_id res chain seq x y z
N MET A 1 12.66 -31.23 -7.70
CA MET A 1 12.84 -29.78 -7.55
C MET A 1 13.06 -29.44 -6.09
N SER A 2 14.03 -28.58 -5.82
CA SER A 2 14.29 -28.13 -4.47
C SER A 2 13.21 -27.18 -3.97
N GLN A 3 12.85 -27.27 -2.71
CA GLN A 3 11.98 -26.32 -2.03
C GLN A 3 12.72 -24.97 -1.90
N PRO A 4 12.07 -23.82 -2.10
CA PRO A 4 12.72 -22.55 -1.88
C PRO A 4 13.14 -22.39 -0.42
N GLN A 5 14.26 -21.74 -0.19
CA GLN A 5 14.77 -21.48 1.17
C GLN A 5 13.97 -20.38 1.88
N ALA A 6 13.43 -19.46 1.12
CA ALA A 6 12.58 -18.36 1.59
C ALA A 6 11.78 -17.81 0.42
N VAL A 7 10.67 -17.14 0.71
CA VAL A 7 9.85 -16.44 -0.29
C VAL A 7 9.63 -15.00 0.14
N ILE A 8 9.80 -14.09 -0.80
CA ILE A 8 9.57 -12.66 -0.59
C ILE A 8 8.30 -12.28 -1.37
N PHE A 9 7.32 -11.72 -0.67
CA PHE A 9 6.08 -11.22 -1.26
C PHE A 9 6.11 -9.70 -1.38
N ASP A 10 5.58 -9.18 -2.48
CA ASP A 10 5.01 -7.84 -2.47
C ASP A 10 3.61 -7.88 -1.85
N ILE A 11 3.04 -6.75 -1.51
CA ILE A 11 1.69 -6.68 -0.91
C ILE A 11 0.69 -6.12 -1.91
N GLY A 12 0.90 -4.89 -2.39
CA GLY A 12 0.01 -4.28 -3.37
C GLY A 12 -0.05 -5.06 -4.67
N ASN A 13 -1.27 -5.41 -5.11
CA ASN A 13 -1.55 -6.25 -6.28
C ASN A 13 -0.96 -7.66 -6.24
N VAL A 14 -0.55 -8.13 -5.07
CA VAL A 14 -0.12 -9.51 -4.82
C VAL A 14 -0.99 -10.15 -3.74
N LEU A 15 -1.09 -9.54 -2.57
CA LEU A 15 -1.93 -10.03 -1.46
C LEU A 15 -3.24 -9.26 -1.33
N THR A 16 -3.25 -8.01 -1.76
CA THR A 16 -4.46 -7.19 -1.85
C THR A 16 -4.37 -6.30 -3.08
N ARG A 17 -5.52 -5.95 -3.66
CA ARG A 17 -5.55 -5.02 -4.79
C ARG A 17 -5.23 -3.61 -4.31
N TRP A 18 -4.42 -2.91 -5.08
CA TRP A 18 -4.22 -1.48 -4.94
C TRP A 18 -4.85 -0.79 -6.13
N GLN A 19 -6.01 -0.16 -5.94
CA GLN A 19 -6.86 0.35 -7.04
C GLN A 19 -7.43 1.72 -6.71
N PRO A 20 -6.60 2.77 -6.53
CA PRO A 20 -7.11 4.10 -6.24
C PRO A 20 -8.02 4.65 -7.34
N GLU A 21 -7.64 4.49 -8.61
CA GLU A 21 -8.47 4.95 -9.73
C GLU A 21 -9.85 4.29 -9.73
N ALA A 22 -9.90 2.97 -9.57
CA ALA A 22 -11.17 2.22 -9.53
C ALA A 22 -12.03 2.62 -8.34
N PHE A 23 -11.41 2.88 -7.20
CA PHE A 23 -12.12 3.40 -6.02
C PHE A 23 -12.79 4.74 -6.32
N TYR A 24 -12.04 5.69 -6.88
CA TYR A 24 -12.58 7.01 -7.19
C TYR A 24 -13.60 6.97 -8.32
N ASP A 25 -13.46 6.08 -9.30
CA ASP A 25 -14.48 5.86 -10.34
C ASP A 25 -15.82 5.49 -9.71
N ARG A 26 -15.82 4.64 -8.69
CA ARG A 26 -17.04 4.26 -7.95
C ARG A 26 -17.55 5.36 -7.04
N ALA A 27 -16.65 6.11 -6.41
CA ALA A 27 -17.00 7.11 -5.41
C ALA A 27 -17.53 8.42 -6.01
N ILE A 28 -16.93 8.89 -7.11
CA ILE A 28 -17.24 10.22 -7.68
C ILE A 28 -17.52 10.19 -9.19
N GLY A 29 -17.41 9.04 -9.83
CA GLY A 29 -17.56 8.87 -11.28
C GLY A 29 -16.26 9.09 -12.04
N GLU A 30 -16.14 8.44 -13.20
CA GLU A 30 -14.93 8.43 -14.02
C GLU A 30 -14.50 9.83 -14.46
N GLU A 31 -15.45 10.68 -14.87
CA GLU A 31 -15.15 12.02 -15.35
C GLU A 31 -14.51 12.87 -14.23
N ARG A 32 -15.12 12.92 -13.05
CA ARG A 32 -14.55 13.63 -11.91
C ARG A 32 -13.24 13.03 -11.44
N ARG A 33 -13.12 11.72 -11.45
CA ARG A 33 -11.85 11.05 -11.10
C ARG A 33 -10.73 11.48 -12.03
N ARG A 34 -10.97 11.51 -13.34
CA ARG A 34 -9.97 11.95 -14.31
C ARG A 34 -9.55 13.40 -14.08
N ALA A 35 -10.51 14.29 -13.80
CA ALA A 35 -10.22 15.69 -13.48
C ALA A 35 -9.40 15.81 -12.18
N LEU A 36 -9.79 15.08 -11.14
CA LEU A 36 -9.07 15.06 -9.87
C LEU A 36 -7.60 14.65 -10.06
N PHE A 37 -7.37 13.53 -10.73
CA PHE A 37 -6.01 12.98 -10.93
C PHE A 37 -5.16 13.84 -11.87
N ALA A 38 -5.78 14.61 -12.75
CA ALA A 38 -5.08 15.56 -13.61
C ALA A 38 -4.67 16.83 -12.86
N GLU A 39 -5.50 17.30 -11.92
CA GLU A 39 -5.28 18.56 -11.19
C GLU A 39 -4.51 18.36 -9.88
N VAL A 40 -4.68 17.20 -9.24
CA VAL A 40 -4.05 16.86 -7.96
C VAL A 40 -3.14 15.67 -8.15
N ASP A 41 -1.86 15.82 -7.86
CA ASP A 41 -0.88 14.75 -8.00
C ASP A 41 -0.95 13.79 -6.80
N LEU A 42 -1.99 12.94 -6.78
CA LEU A 42 -2.24 11.99 -5.71
C LEU A 42 -1.20 10.88 -5.65
N HIS A 43 -0.66 10.46 -6.80
CA HIS A 43 0.37 9.44 -6.83
C HIS A 43 1.68 9.94 -6.21
N HIS A 44 2.05 11.19 -6.48
CA HIS A 44 3.22 11.79 -5.83
C HIS A 44 3.00 11.95 -4.32
N MET A 45 1.82 12.36 -3.91
CA MET A 45 1.42 12.39 -2.49
C MET A 45 1.62 11.02 -1.83
N ASN A 46 1.18 9.97 -2.50
CA ASN A 46 1.33 8.60 -1.99
C ASN A 46 2.79 8.15 -1.94
N ASP A 47 3.60 8.52 -2.92
CA ASP A 47 5.03 8.20 -2.93
C ASP A 47 5.74 8.82 -1.71
N LEU A 48 5.40 10.04 -1.33
CA LEU A 48 5.94 10.67 -0.12
C LEU A 48 5.58 9.88 1.13
N ILE A 49 4.36 9.37 1.21
CA ILE A 49 3.91 8.53 2.32
C ILE A 49 4.69 7.21 2.32
N ASP A 50 4.87 6.59 1.17
CA ASP A 50 5.62 5.34 1.01
C ASP A 50 7.11 5.51 1.35
N GLU A 51 7.64 6.72 1.23
CA GLU A 51 9.00 7.08 1.66
C GLU A 51 9.12 7.38 3.16
N GLY A 52 8.01 7.51 3.87
CA GLY A 52 8.00 7.68 5.32
C GLY A 52 7.31 8.92 5.85
N ALA A 53 6.69 9.75 4.99
CA ALA A 53 5.93 10.90 5.44
C ALA A 53 4.74 10.48 6.31
N LEU A 54 4.29 11.39 7.17
CA LEU A 54 3.12 11.18 8.01
C LEU A 54 1.89 10.89 7.15
N PHE A 55 1.07 9.93 7.54
CA PHE A 55 -0.02 9.44 6.72
C PHE A 55 -1.18 10.45 6.62
N LYS A 56 -1.86 10.68 7.71
CA LYS A 56 -3.02 11.58 7.76
C LYS A 56 -2.64 13.02 7.44
N GLU A 57 -1.59 13.50 8.06
CA GLU A 57 -1.15 14.90 7.96
C GLU A 57 -0.73 15.26 6.54
N THR A 58 -0.07 14.35 5.84
CA THR A 58 0.33 14.55 4.45
C THR A 58 -0.91 14.67 3.55
N ILE A 59 -1.87 13.77 3.70
CA ILE A 59 -3.09 13.76 2.89
C ILE A 59 -3.95 15.01 3.18
N TYR A 60 -4.15 15.32 4.44
CA TYR A 60 -4.97 16.47 4.83
C TYR A 60 -4.30 17.79 4.47
N GLY A 61 -2.97 17.88 4.58
CA GLY A 61 -2.21 19.03 4.07
C GLY A 61 -2.33 19.19 2.56
N TRP A 62 -2.35 18.08 1.83
CA TRP A 62 -2.60 18.07 0.38
C TRP A 62 -4.01 18.59 0.06
N ALA A 63 -5.01 18.15 0.83
CA ALA A 63 -6.39 18.62 0.72
C ALA A 63 -6.50 20.12 0.96
N ASP A 64 -5.80 20.65 1.96
CA ASP A 64 -5.82 22.08 2.28
C ASP A 64 -5.23 22.93 1.16
N ARG A 65 -4.26 22.41 0.41
CA ARG A 65 -3.68 23.07 -0.77
C ARG A 65 -4.54 22.95 -2.04
N HIS A 66 -5.56 22.08 -2.02
CA HIS A 66 -6.47 21.86 -3.13
C HIS A 66 -7.93 21.98 -2.65
N PRO A 67 -8.36 23.19 -2.25
CA PRO A 67 -9.67 23.36 -1.59
C PRO A 67 -10.86 22.89 -2.43
N ASP A 68 -10.78 22.98 -3.77
CA ASP A 68 -11.84 22.50 -4.67
C ASP A 68 -11.96 20.97 -4.68
N TRP A 69 -10.93 20.27 -4.21
CA TRP A 69 -10.87 18.82 -4.16
C TRP A 69 -10.65 18.28 -2.73
N ALA A 70 -10.82 19.12 -1.72
CA ALA A 70 -10.45 18.77 -0.35
C ALA A 70 -11.19 17.54 0.17
N VAL A 71 -12.49 17.41 -0.12
CA VAL A 71 -13.30 16.27 0.30
C VAL A 71 -12.77 14.97 -0.33
N GLU A 72 -12.55 15.04 -1.64
CA GLU A 72 -12.07 13.87 -2.42
C GLU A 72 -10.66 13.46 -2.03
N VAL A 73 -9.77 14.40 -1.79
CA VAL A 73 -8.39 14.11 -1.36
C VAL A 73 -8.38 13.42 0.01
N ARG A 74 -9.22 13.89 0.96
CA ARG A 74 -9.32 13.27 2.29
C ARG A 74 -9.80 11.84 2.26
N MET A 75 -10.56 11.44 1.25
CA MET A 75 -11.00 10.05 1.07
C MET A 75 -9.83 9.07 0.98
N TRP A 76 -8.67 9.50 0.47
CA TRP A 76 -7.47 8.68 0.39
C TRP A 76 -7.04 8.16 1.77
N TYR A 77 -7.21 8.96 2.80
CA TYR A 77 -6.99 8.54 4.18
C TYR A 77 -8.24 7.90 4.79
N ASP A 78 -9.37 8.61 4.73
CA ASP A 78 -10.58 8.23 5.47
C ASP A 78 -11.15 6.89 5.01
N ARG A 79 -10.95 6.54 3.74
CA ARG A 79 -11.45 5.32 3.11
C ARG A 79 -10.32 4.47 2.51
N TRP A 80 -9.12 4.59 3.07
CA TRP A 80 -7.92 3.95 2.52
C TRP A 80 -8.07 2.45 2.32
N ILE A 81 -8.73 1.75 3.24
CA ILE A 81 -8.92 0.30 3.15
C ILE A 81 -9.67 -0.10 1.86
N GLU A 82 -10.54 0.76 1.34
CA GLU A 82 -11.27 0.50 0.10
C GLU A 82 -10.38 0.68 -1.14
N LEU A 83 -9.34 1.53 -1.07
CA LEU A 83 -8.35 1.65 -2.13
C LEU A 83 -7.47 0.39 -2.20
N ALA A 84 -7.24 -0.25 -1.06
CA ALA A 84 -6.42 -1.43 -0.90
C ALA A 84 -7.27 -2.71 -0.79
N SER A 85 -8.29 -2.82 -1.60
CA SER A 85 -9.25 -3.93 -1.61
C SER A 85 -9.60 -4.33 -3.05
N PRO A 86 -10.09 -5.56 -3.29
CA PRO A 86 -10.24 -6.66 -2.33
C PRO A 86 -8.93 -7.42 -2.08
N ARG A 87 -8.98 -8.30 -1.09
CA ARG A 87 -7.91 -9.28 -0.82
C ARG A 87 -7.75 -10.23 -2.00
N ILE A 88 -6.52 -10.70 -2.21
CA ILE A 88 -6.24 -11.74 -3.23
C ILE A 88 -6.11 -13.07 -2.50
N GLU A 89 -7.21 -13.77 -2.35
CA GLU A 89 -7.31 -14.97 -1.49
C GLU A 89 -6.35 -16.08 -1.90
N GLY A 90 -6.13 -16.27 -3.21
CA GLY A 90 -5.19 -17.28 -3.71
C GLY A 90 -3.76 -17.05 -3.22
N SER A 91 -3.30 -15.81 -3.24
CA SER A 91 -1.96 -15.45 -2.77
C SER A 91 -1.83 -15.56 -1.25
N ILE A 92 -2.89 -15.21 -0.52
CA ILE A 92 -2.91 -15.35 0.94
C ILE A 92 -2.86 -16.83 1.33
N ARG A 93 -3.59 -17.69 0.62
CA ARG A 93 -3.51 -19.14 0.84
C ARG A 93 -2.11 -19.69 0.59
N LEU A 94 -1.43 -19.19 -0.45
CA LEU A 94 -0.03 -19.57 -0.73
C LEU A 94 0.89 -19.13 0.39
N GLN A 95 0.76 -17.89 0.86
CA GLN A 95 1.53 -17.38 2.01
C GLN A 95 1.39 -18.31 3.23
N ARG A 96 0.16 -18.67 3.56
CA ARG A 96 -0.15 -19.54 4.71
C ARG A 96 0.35 -20.97 4.52
N ALA A 97 0.22 -21.49 3.30
CA ALA A 97 0.71 -22.84 2.99
C ALA A 97 2.24 -22.94 3.09
N LEU A 98 2.97 -21.92 2.64
CA LEU A 98 4.42 -21.86 2.77
C LEU A 98 4.85 -21.83 4.24
N ARG A 99 4.22 -21.01 5.05
CA ARG A 99 4.49 -20.94 6.49
C ARG A 99 4.19 -22.26 7.19
N ALA A 100 3.09 -22.93 6.83
CA ALA A 100 2.72 -24.21 7.39
C ALA A 100 3.76 -25.31 7.08
N LYS A 101 4.50 -25.17 5.98
CA LYS A 101 5.61 -26.07 5.60
C LYS A 101 6.96 -25.65 6.20
N GLY A 102 6.98 -24.59 7.01
CA GLY A 102 8.22 -24.09 7.61
C GLY A 102 9.09 -23.26 6.66
N VAL A 103 8.57 -22.84 5.51
CA VAL A 103 9.28 -21.93 4.60
C VAL A 103 9.16 -20.50 5.13
N PRO A 104 10.26 -19.80 5.42
CA PRO A 104 10.20 -18.40 5.83
C PRO A 104 9.56 -17.53 4.74
N VAL A 105 8.66 -16.64 5.13
CA VAL A 105 8.02 -15.68 4.24
C VAL A 105 8.28 -14.25 4.72
N PHE A 106 8.68 -13.41 3.77
CA PHE A 106 9.01 -12.00 4.02
C PHE A 106 8.16 -11.11 3.12
N ALA A 107 7.98 -9.86 3.52
CA ALA A 107 7.41 -8.84 2.65
C ALA A 107 8.48 -7.82 2.28
N LEU A 108 8.47 -7.36 1.03
CA LEU A 108 9.21 -6.19 0.56
C LEU A 108 8.24 -5.32 -0.22
N THR A 109 7.86 -4.18 0.32
CA THR A 109 6.71 -3.44 -0.16
C THR A 109 6.92 -1.93 -0.13
N ASN A 110 6.43 -1.25 -1.17
CA ASN A 110 6.19 0.18 -1.11
C ASN A 110 4.92 0.42 -0.30
N PHE A 111 5.11 0.85 0.94
CA PHE A 111 4.02 1.04 1.89
C PHE A 111 4.46 2.08 2.92
N GLY A 112 3.57 2.99 3.27
CA GLY A 112 3.88 4.01 4.26
C GLY A 112 4.13 3.39 5.63
N ARG A 113 5.03 4.00 6.40
CA ARG A 113 5.31 3.56 7.77
C ARG A 113 4.04 3.54 8.62
N TYR A 114 3.31 4.64 8.60
CA TYR A 114 2.12 4.81 9.43
C TYR A 114 0.89 4.13 8.84
N SER A 115 0.75 4.15 7.51
CA SER A 115 -0.34 3.43 6.84
C SER A 115 -0.24 1.92 7.04
N PHE A 116 0.98 1.37 7.04
CA PHE A 116 1.21 -0.04 7.35
C PHE A 116 0.78 -0.36 8.78
N ASP A 117 1.20 0.46 9.75
CA ASP A 117 0.84 0.26 11.16
C ASP A 117 -0.69 0.33 11.38
N GLU A 118 -1.39 1.21 10.66
CA GLU A 118 -2.86 1.29 10.71
C GLU A 118 -3.54 0.13 9.98
N ALA A 119 -2.91 -0.43 8.95
CA ALA A 119 -3.46 -1.54 8.17
C ALA A 119 -3.33 -2.90 8.88
N VAL A 120 -2.27 -3.11 9.65
CA VAL A 120 -1.97 -4.40 10.31
C VAL A 120 -3.15 -4.95 11.10
N PRO A 121 -3.85 -4.19 11.97
CA PRO A 121 -5.00 -4.73 12.70
C PRO A 121 -6.23 -4.99 11.83
N LYS A 122 -6.28 -4.44 10.60
CA LYS A 122 -7.42 -4.58 9.67
C LYS A 122 -7.21 -5.65 8.61
N MET A 123 -5.96 -6.03 8.38
CA MET A 123 -5.54 -7.01 7.36
C MET A 123 -4.70 -8.09 8.05
N ASP A 124 -5.34 -9.19 8.44
CA ASP A 124 -4.71 -10.26 9.22
C ASP A 124 -3.45 -10.84 8.58
N PHE A 125 -3.44 -10.96 7.25
CA PHE A 125 -2.28 -11.50 6.52
C PHE A 125 -1.02 -10.63 6.64
N LEU A 126 -1.14 -9.35 7.01
CA LEU A 126 0.02 -8.49 7.27
C LEU A 126 0.78 -8.89 8.55
N GLN A 127 0.15 -9.68 9.42
CA GLN A 127 0.76 -10.22 10.63
C GLN A 127 1.42 -11.57 10.41
N GLU A 128 1.33 -12.13 9.19
CA GLU A 128 1.74 -13.49 8.87
C GLU A 128 3.02 -13.53 8.04
N PHE A 129 3.94 -12.60 8.30
CA PHE A 129 5.30 -12.59 7.76
C PHE A 129 6.31 -12.84 8.89
N ASP A 130 7.40 -13.52 8.56
CA ASP A 130 8.54 -13.63 9.49
C ASP A 130 9.20 -12.27 9.69
N ARG A 131 9.26 -11.45 8.61
CA ARG A 131 9.65 -10.05 8.67
C ARG A 131 9.07 -9.30 7.49
N ALA A 132 8.68 -8.04 7.72
CA ALA A 132 8.21 -7.12 6.68
C ALA A 132 9.21 -5.97 6.51
N TYR A 133 9.67 -5.79 5.28
CA TYR A 133 10.52 -4.67 4.88
C TYR A 133 9.64 -3.62 4.22
N VAL A 134 9.34 -2.58 4.97
CA VAL A 134 8.39 -1.52 4.61
C VAL A 134 9.15 -0.28 4.19
N SER A 135 8.94 0.19 2.96
CA SER A 135 9.65 1.34 2.39
C SER A 135 9.60 2.59 3.29
N GLY A 136 8.45 2.86 3.90
CA GLY A 136 8.27 3.99 4.80
C GLY A 136 9.11 3.94 6.07
N ARG A 137 9.59 2.76 6.46
CA ARG A 137 10.54 2.58 7.58
C ARG A 137 11.99 2.70 7.14
N MET A 138 12.25 2.50 5.86
CA MET A 138 13.60 2.54 5.27
C MET A 138 13.93 3.88 4.60
N GLY A 139 12.91 4.69 4.30
CA GLY A 139 13.06 5.98 3.64
C GLY A 139 13.37 5.91 2.15
N VAL A 140 13.11 4.77 1.51
CA VAL A 140 13.38 4.54 0.10
C VAL A 140 12.31 3.61 -0.49
N ILE A 141 11.88 3.87 -1.72
CA ILE A 141 10.85 3.08 -2.42
C ILE A 141 11.47 2.28 -3.57
N LYS A 142 10.82 1.15 -3.90
CA LYS A 142 11.14 0.42 -5.15
C LYS A 142 10.78 1.31 -6.35
N PRO A 143 11.53 1.28 -7.44
CA PRO A 143 12.61 0.35 -7.78
C PRO A 143 14.02 0.81 -7.39
N ASP A 144 14.17 1.78 -6.48
CA ASP A 144 15.49 2.23 -6.06
C ASP A 144 16.32 1.05 -5.54
N PRO A 145 17.54 0.81 -6.08
CA PRO A 145 18.36 -0.33 -5.67
C PRO A 145 18.68 -0.37 -4.17
N ARG A 146 18.69 0.78 -3.50
CA ARG A 146 18.99 0.85 -2.06
C ARG A 146 18.01 0.05 -1.20
N ILE A 147 16.74 -0.08 -1.63
CA ILE A 147 15.74 -0.85 -0.88
C ILE A 147 16.08 -2.35 -0.86
N PHE A 148 16.65 -2.88 -1.93
CA PHE A 148 17.03 -4.29 -2.03
C PHE A 148 18.28 -4.60 -1.19
N HIS A 149 19.17 -3.64 -1.01
CA HIS A 149 20.34 -3.77 -0.14
C HIS A 149 20.00 -3.60 1.34
N ALA A 150 18.97 -2.82 1.67
CA ALA A 150 18.52 -2.60 3.03
C ALA A 150 17.69 -3.77 3.59
N ALA A 151 17.08 -4.54 2.69
CA ALA A 151 16.29 -5.73 3.07
C ALA A 151 17.21 -7.01 3.31
#